data_b7afaa31bf1dde7f0d41ef68156f87b9
#
_entry.id   b7afaa31bf1dde7f0d41ef68156f87b9
#
_cell.length_a   1.000
_cell.length_b   1.000
_cell.length_c   1.000
_cell.angle_alpha   90.00
_cell.angle_beta   90.00
_cell.angle_gamma   90.00
#
_symmetry.space_group_name_H-M   'P 1'
#
loop_
_entity.id
_entity.type
_entity.pdbx_description
1 polymer ?
#
loop_
_entity_poly.entity_id
_entity_poly.type
_entity_poly.pdbx_seq_one_letter_code
_entity_poly.pdbx_strand_id
1 'polypeptide(L)'
;MKRRIQWLTSLTALAGLVAVTGCKTVSTSSHQYLGVQAFPASDPAQVQILREMPTRAHVKLGEVEAQPSSSGVGNQQIEQALQKAAAKLGANAVVIVADRSQVVGGIVTGPPWARSFNTISGRVIIGVAIRYAQP
;
A
#
# COMPACT_ATOMS: atom_id res chain seq x y z
N MET A 1 2.24 -71.28 -18.52
CA MET A 1 3.07 -70.58 -17.53
C MET A 1 3.66 -69.30 -18.09
N LYS A 2 2.99 -68.19 -17.95
CA LYS A 2 3.57 -66.85 -18.11
C LYS A 2 2.63 -65.86 -17.45
N ARG A 3 2.91 -65.50 -16.23
CA ARG A 3 2.19 -64.45 -15.46
C ARG A 3 2.54 -63.09 -16.08
N ARG A 4 1.58 -62.52 -16.76
CA ARG A 4 1.69 -61.10 -17.19
C ARG A 4 1.10 -60.24 -16.09
N ILE A 5 1.95 -59.60 -15.37
CA ILE A 5 1.63 -58.54 -14.41
C ILE A 5 1.28 -57.31 -15.24
N GLN A 6 -0.01 -56.97 -15.28
CA GLN A 6 -0.45 -55.68 -15.83
C GLN A 6 -0.30 -54.66 -14.75
N TRP A 7 0.64 -53.76 -14.96
CA TRP A 7 0.75 -52.54 -14.21
C TRP A 7 -0.30 -51.56 -14.67
N LEU A 8 -1.37 -51.44 -13.89
CA LEU A 8 -2.35 -50.36 -14.05
C LEU A 8 -1.72 -49.06 -13.54
N THR A 9 -1.28 -48.27 -14.47
CA THR A 9 -0.88 -46.89 -14.19
C THR A 9 -2.12 -46.04 -13.94
N SER A 10 -2.49 -45.91 -12.68
CA SER A 10 -3.48 -44.90 -12.25
C SER A 10 -2.84 -43.53 -12.36
N LEU A 11 -3.12 -42.85 -13.46
CA LEU A 11 -2.77 -41.46 -13.67
C LEU A 11 -3.77 -40.61 -12.89
N THR A 12 -3.49 -40.33 -11.64
CA THR A 12 -4.25 -39.41 -10.82
C THR A 12 -3.95 -38.00 -11.31
N ALA A 13 -4.82 -37.45 -12.13
CA ALA A 13 -4.80 -36.05 -12.52
C ALA A 13 -5.14 -35.18 -11.29
N LEU A 14 -4.12 -34.71 -10.58
CA LEU A 14 -4.26 -33.72 -9.53
C LEU A 14 -4.54 -32.38 -10.21
N ALA A 15 -5.81 -32.07 -10.38
CA ALA A 15 -6.25 -30.74 -10.81
C ALA A 15 -5.89 -29.73 -9.72
N GLY A 16 -4.76 -29.06 -9.90
CA GLY A 16 -4.32 -27.96 -9.06
C GLY A 16 -5.30 -26.79 -9.20
N LEU A 17 -6.17 -26.64 -8.21
CA LEU A 17 -7.01 -25.46 -8.07
C LEU A 17 -6.10 -24.27 -7.75
N VAL A 18 -5.71 -23.53 -8.76
CA VAL A 18 -4.99 -22.26 -8.59
C VAL A 18 -6.00 -21.26 -8.03
N ALA A 19 -6.05 -21.14 -6.71
CA ALA A 19 -6.75 -20.07 -6.05
C ALA A 19 -6.06 -18.75 -6.41
N VAL A 20 -6.63 -18.00 -7.34
CA VAL A 20 -6.23 -16.62 -7.64
C VAL A 20 -6.71 -15.77 -6.46
N THR A 21 -5.93 -15.75 -5.39
CA THR A 21 -6.11 -14.81 -4.31
C THR A 21 -5.74 -13.44 -4.85
N GLY A 22 -6.73 -12.60 -5.13
CA GLY A 22 -6.51 -11.21 -5.50
C GLY A 22 -5.63 -10.55 -4.44
N CYS A 23 -4.43 -10.11 -4.82
CA CYS A 23 -3.52 -9.43 -3.91
C CYS A 23 -4.14 -8.09 -3.50
N LYS A 24 -4.56 -7.99 -2.24
CA LYS A 24 -4.94 -6.71 -1.62
C LYS A 24 -3.64 -5.95 -1.33
N THR A 25 -3.34 -4.96 -2.14
CA THR A 25 -2.10 -4.19 -2.05
C THR A 25 -2.38 -2.75 -1.68
N VAL A 26 -1.36 -2.08 -1.16
CA VAL A 26 -1.37 -0.63 -0.93
C VAL A 26 -0.23 -0.04 -1.73
N SER A 27 -0.56 0.85 -2.66
CA SER A 27 0.43 1.68 -3.34
C SER A 27 0.81 2.85 -2.43
N THR A 28 2.10 3.17 -2.36
CA THR A 28 2.59 4.30 -1.57
C THR A 28 3.48 5.19 -2.39
N SER A 29 3.38 6.49 -2.15
CA SER A 29 4.34 7.48 -2.61
C SER A 29 4.89 8.27 -1.42
N SER A 30 6.08 8.82 -1.56
CA SER A 30 6.70 9.66 -0.55
C SER A 30 7.45 10.81 -1.21
N HIS A 31 7.24 12.01 -0.71
CA HIS A 31 7.86 13.23 -1.21
C HIS A 31 8.54 13.97 -0.07
N GLN A 32 9.87 14.09 -0.13
CA GLN A 32 10.61 14.88 0.83
C GLN A 32 10.38 16.37 0.56
N TYR A 33 10.23 17.16 1.62
CA TYR A 33 10.13 18.60 1.49
C TYR A 33 11.47 19.22 1.07
N LEU A 34 11.40 20.23 0.22
CA LEU A 34 12.60 20.97 -0.21
C LEU A 34 13.27 21.69 0.95
N GLY A 35 14.59 21.66 0.98
CA GLY A 35 15.38 22.30 2.03
C GLY A 35 15.45 21.57 3.36
N VAL A 36 14.83 20.40 3.46
CA VAL A 36 14.94 19.55 4.64
C VAL A 36 16.12 18.61 4.50
N GLN A 37 16.90 18.48 5.58
CA GLN A 37 18.02 17.54 5.62
C GLN A 37 17.53 16.09 5.42
N ALA A 38 18.23 15.33 4.59
CA ALA A 38 17.99 13.91 4.47
C ALA A 38 18.52 13.16 5.71
N PHE A 39 17.71 12.25 6.23
CA PHE A 39 18.08 11.38 7.34
C PHE A 39 18.20 9.93 6.85
N PRO A 40 19.05 9.12 7.51
CA PRO A 40 19.06 7.67 7.25
C PRO A 40 17.68 7.06 7.48
N ALA A 41 17.33 6.03 6.70
CA ALA A 41 16.10 5.32 6.88
C ALA A 41 15.99 4.79 8.32
N SER A 42 14.79 4.91 8.91
CA SER A 42 14.46 4.39 10.22
C SER A 42 13.82 2.99 10.12
N ASP A 43 13.67 2.32 11.26
CA ASP A 43 12.94 1.06 11.33
C ASP A 43 11.43 1.34 11.20
N PRO A 44 10.74 0.77 10.21
CA PRO A 44 9.30 0.94 10.05
C PRO A 44 8.50 0.54 11.30
N ALA A 45 8.95 -0.46 12.06
CA ALA A 45 8.29 -0.89 13.28
C ALA A 45 8.34 0.16 14.41
N GLN A 46 9.28 1.09 14.35
CA GLN A 46 9.44 2.18 15.31
C GLN A 46 8.66 3.45 14.91
N VAL A 47 8.13 3.51 13.70
CA VAL A 47 7.38 4.67 13.21
C VAL A 47 5.97 4.66 13.80
N GLN A 48 5.64 5.69 14.56
CA GLN A 48 4.32 5.85 15.19
C GLN A 48 3.31 6.45 14.18
N ILE A 49 2.08 5.98 14.22
CA ILE A 49 0.96 6.60 13.50
C ILE A 49 0.20 7.51 14.45
N LEU A 50 0.14 8.78 14.11
CA LEU A 50 -0.52 9.83 14.89
C LEU A 50 -1.70 10.41 14.12
N ARG A 51 -2.75 10.79 14.83
CA ARG A 51 -3.91 11.46 14.24
C ARG A 51 -3.91 12.96 14.47
N GLU A 52 -3.05 13.42 15.33
CA GLU A 52 -2.87 14.83 15.67
C GLU A 52 -1.39 15.19 15.66
N MET A 53 -1.10 16.44 15.33
CA MET A 53 0.27 16.95 15.33
C MET A 53 0.79 17.00 16.78
N PRO A 54 1.95 16.37 17.06
CA PRO A 54 2.49 16.37 18.41
C PRO A 54 2.98 17.77 18.80
N THR A 55 2.87 18.09 20.07
CA THR A 55 3.41 19.35 20.65
C THR A 55 4.92 19.29 20.88
N ARG A 56 5.49 18.09 20.96
CA ARG A 56 6.94 17.87 21.07
C ARG A 56 7.66 18.43 19.86
N ALA A 57 8.83 19.03 20.08
CA ALA A 57 9.67 19.54 19.01
C ALA A 57 9.99 18.47 17.95
N HIS A 58 9.73 18.78 16.71
CA HIS A 58 9.92 17.87 15.58
C HIS A 58 10.22 18.62 14.29
N VAL A 59 10.78 17.90 13.33
CA VAL A 59 11.00 18.38 11.96
C VAL A 59 10.06 17.63 11.04
N LYS A 60 9.38 18.34 10.15
CA LYS A 60 8.58 17.75 9.07
C LYS A 60 9.51 17.36 7.92
N LEU A 61 9.57 16.09 7.61
CA LEU A 61 10.49 15.57 6.60
C LEU A 61 9.89 15.58 5.20
N GLY A 62 8.61 15.26 5.10
CA GLY A 62 7.94 15.11 3.82
C GLY A 62 6.50 14.61 3.97
N GLU A 63 5.89 14.34 2.86
CA GLU A 63 4.55 13.79 2.77
C GLU A 63 4.60 12.35 2.27
N VAL A 64 3.78 11.51 2.84
CA VAL A 64 3.58 10.12 2.44
C VAL A 64 2.11 9.90 2.10
N GLU A 65 1.86 9.21 1.01
CA GLU A 65 0.52 8.90 0.55
C GLU A 65 0.36 7.38 0.46
N ALA A 66 -0.81 6.89 0.82
CA ALA A 66 -1.19 5.50 0.66
C ALA A 66 -2.52 5.39 -0.08
N GLN A 67 -2.54 4.56 -1.13
CA GLN A 67 -3.72 4.23 -1.91
C GLN A 67 -3.97 2.71 -1.84
N PRO A 68 -4.97 2.26 -1.08
CA PRO A 68 -5.38 0.86 -1.10
C PRO A 68 -5.98 0.49 -2.46
N SER A 69 -5.65 -0.70 -2.95
CA SER A 69 -6.14 -1.21 -4.24
C SER A 69 -7.64 -1.52 -4.25
N SER A 70 -8.24 -1.67 -3.08
CA SER A 70 -9.68 -1.92 -2.92
C SER A 70 -10.15 -1.52 -1.51
N SER A 71 -11.47 -1.38 -1.35
CA SER A 71 -12.11 -1.11 -0.06
C SER A 71 -11.93 -2.24 0.97
N GLY A 72 -11.54 -3.44 0.51
CA GLY A 72 -11.28 -4.59 1.38
C GLY A 72 -9.88 -4.62 1.99
N VAL A 73 -9.03 -3.62 1.73
CA VAL A 73 -7.72 -3.48 2.39
C VAL A 73 -7.93 -2.98 3.82
N GLY A 74 -7.41 -3.72 4.79
CA GLY A 74 -7.54 -3.37 6.21
C GLY A 74 -6.71 -2.14 6.62
N ASN A 75 -7.19 -1.41 7.62
CA ASN A 75 -6.48 -0.22 8.13
C ASN A 75 -5.06 -0.55 8.60
N GLN A 76 -4.85 -1.69 9.25
CA GLN A 76 -3.52 -2.13 9.67
C GLN A 76 -2.54 -2.24 8.49
N GLN A 77 -2.99 -2.77 7.37
CA GLN A 77 -2.15 -2.90 6.17
C GLN A 77 -1.80 -1.52 5.58
N ILE A 78 -2.74 -0.57 5.63
CA ILE A 78 -2.54 0.82 5.20
C ILE A 78 -1.53 1.51 6.12
N GLU A 79 -1.69 1.38 7.44
CA GLU A 79 -0.78 1.95 8.43
C GLU A 79 0.64 1.40 8.28
N GLN A 80 0.80 0.09 8.11
CA GLN A 80 2.10 -0.52 7.84
C GLN A 80 2.74 0.00 6.54
N ALA A 81 1.95 0.24 5.52
CA ALA A 81 2.44 0.81 4.26
C ALA A 81 2.93 2.25 4.46
N LEU A 82 2.19 3.09 5.20
CA LEU A 82 2.60 4.44 5.57
C LEU A 82 3.86 4.45 6.44
N GLN A 83 3.95 3.55 7.43
CA GLN A 83 5.15 3.40 8.27
C GLN A 83 6.38 3.08 7.42
N LYS A 84 6.26 2.14 6.48
CA LYS A 84 7.35 1.79 5.55
C LYS A 84 7.76 2.96 4.66
N ALA A 85 6.80 3.71 4.15
CA ALA A 85 7.08 4.87 3.31
C ALA A 85 7.77 6.00 4.10
N ALA A 86 7.29 6.29 5.30
CA ALA A 86 7.87 7.30 6.17
C ALA A 86 9.26 6.92 6.71
N ALA A 87 9.46 5.63 7.00
CA ALA A 87 10.75 5.13 7.45
C ALA A 87 11.86 5.38 6.41
N LYS A 88 11.55 5.32 5.12
CA LYS A 88 12.50 5.66 4.04
C LYS A 88 12.98 7.12 4.11
N LEU A 89 12.15 8.01 4.63
CA LEU A 89 12.51 9.42 4.86
C LEU A 89 13.25 9.64 6.20
N GLY A 90 13.42 8.58 7.00
CA GLY A 90 14.04 8.68 8.33
C GLY A 90 13.10 9.19 9.42
N ALA A 91 11.80 9.05 9.24
CA ALA A 91 10.79 9.51 10.19
C ALA A 91 10.72 8.64 11.45
N ASN A 92 10.27 9.24 12.57
CA ASN A 92 9.90 8.54 13.80
C ASN A 92 8.38 8.42 13.92
N ALA A 93 7.62 9.27 13.25
CA ALA A 93 6.17 9.22 13.25
C ALA A 93 5.58 9.73 11.92
N VAL A 94 4.34 9.35 11.67
CA VAL A 94 3.50 9.86 10.58
C VAL A 94 2.24 10.43 11.19
N VAL A 95 1.93 11.68 10.87
CA VAL A 95 0.68 12.34 11.27
C VAL A 95 -0.29 12.25 10.11
N ILE A 96 -1.42 11.57 10.30
CA ILE A 96 -2.47 11.48 9.28
C ILE A 96 -3.15 12.84 9.18
N VAL A 97 -3.07 13.47 8.02
CA VAL A 97 -3.66 14.80 7.77
C VAL A 97 -4.89 14.73 6.86
N ALA A 98 -5.02 13.67 6.07
CA ALA A 98 -6.20 13.43 5.25
C ALA A 98 -6.46 11.93 5.08
N ASP A 99 -7.74 11.57 5.08
CA ASP A 99 -8.24 10.23 4.78
C ASP A 99 -9.56 10.44 4.05
N ARG A 100 -9.54 10.38 2.73
CA ARG A 100 -10.67 10.74 1.89
C ARG A 100 -10.76 9.88 0.63
N SER A 101 -11.96 9.80 0.08
CA SER A 101 -12.16 9.28 -1.27
C SER A 101 -11.97 10.39 -2.29
N GLN A 102 -11.21 10.09 -3.33
CA GLN A 102 -11.02 10.99 -4.48
C GLN A 102 -11.00 10.22 -5.78
N VAL A 103 -11.13 10.91 -6.89
CA VAL A 103 -11.01 10.30 -8.21
C VAL A 103 -9.55 9.91 -8.43
N VAL A 104 -9.30 8.61 -8.56
CA VAL A 104 -7.95 8.04 -8.75
C VAL A 104 -7.69 7.61 -10.19
N GLY A 105 -8.71 7.67 -11.05
CA GLY A 105 -8.61 7.32 -12.46
C GLY A 105 -9.94 7.40 -13.18
N GLY A 106 -9.93 6.94 -14.44
CA GLY A 106 -11.14 6.85 -15.23
C GLY A 106 -10.99 5.80 -16.31
N ILE A 107 -12.12 5.26 -16.73
CA ILE A 107 -12.22 4.29 -17.82
C ILE A 107 -13.09 4.88 -18.93
N VAL A 108 -12.58 4.82 -20.14
CA VAL A 108 -13.35 5.12 -21.35
C VAL A 108 -13.93 3.82 -21.88
N THR A 109 -15.25 3.75 -21.95
CA THR A 109 -15.97 2.57 -22.46
C THR A 109 -16.85 2.94 -23.64
N GLY A 110 -17.19 1.96 -24.46
CA GLY A 110 -18.06 2.13 -25.62
C GLY A 110 -17.32 2.22 -26.96
N PRO A 111 -18.07 2.10 -28.06
CA PRO A 111 -17.52 2.17 -29.40
C PRO A 111 -17.03 3.60 -29.73
N PRO A 112 -16.23 3.80 -30.80
CA PRO A 112 -15.65 5.12 -31.15
C PRO A 112 -16.67 6.26 -31.29
N TRP A 113 -17.90 5.95 -31.67
CA TRP A 113 -18.99 6.91 -31.89
C TRP A 113 -19.90 7.14 -30.68
N ALA A 114 -19.73 6.36 -29.58
CA ALA A 114 -20.52 6.48 -28.36
C ALA A 114 -19.68 6.14 -27.14
N ARG A 115 -18.61 6.90 -26.89
CA ARG A 115 -17.73 6.72 -25.74
C ARG A 115 -18.31 7.36 -24.50
N SER A 116 -18.28 6.62 -23.40
CA SER A 116 -18.59 7.11 -22.06
C SER A 116 -17.32 7.14 -21.22
N PHE A 117 -17.19 8.17 -20.41
CA PHE A 117 -16.13 8.29 -19.44
C PHE A 117 -16.70 8.03 -18.04
N ASN A 118 -16.17 7.00 -17.37
CA ASN A 118 -16.55 6.65 -16.00
C ASN A 118 -15.35 6.91 -15.08
N THR A 119 -15.58 7.70 -14.04
CA THR A 119 -14.57 7.98 -13.02
C THR A 119 -14.44 6.81 -12.05
N ILE A 120 -13.22 6.50 -11.66
CA ILE A 120 -12.90 5.55 -10.60
C ILE A 120 -12.52 6.36 -9.37
N SER A 121 -13.26 6.17 -8.27
CA SER A 121 -12.93 6.77 -6.99
C SER A 121 -12.24 5.73 -6.11
N GLY A 122 -11.21 6.16 -5.41
CA GLY A 122 -10.46 5.35 -4.46
C GLY A 122 -10.19 6.11 -3.17
N ARG A 123 -9.89 5.38 -2.10
CA ARG A 123 -9.46 5.95 -0.83
C ARG A 123 -8.01 6.39 -0.94
N VAL A 124 -7.71 7.57 -0.44
CA VAL A 124 -6.35 8.12 -0.37
C VAL A 124 -6.11 8.61 1.05
N ILE A 125 -5.05 8.14 1.65
CA ILE A 125 -4.61 8.54 2.99
C ILE A 125 -3.30 9.30 2.84
N ILE A 126 -3.26 10.52 3.37
CA ILE A 126 -2.10 11.40 3.32
C ILE A 126 -1.60 11.62 4.74
N GLY A 127 -0.30 11.43 4.92
CA GLY A 127 0.38 11.64 6.19
C GLY A 127 1.61 12.52 6.04
N VAL A 128 1.92 13.30 7.05
CA VAL A 128 3.16 14.05 7.17
C VAL A 128 4.16 13.23 7.98
N ALA A 129 5.26 12.87 7.36
CA ALA A 129 6.38 12.20 8.00
C ALA A 129 7.16 13.21 8.85
N ILE A 130 7.32 12.91 10.13
CA ILE A 130 8.02 13.78 11.08
C ILE A 130 9.15 13.03 11.79
N ARG A 131 10.16 13.78 12.21
CA ARG A 131 11.23 13.29 13.06
C ARG A 131 11.29 14.14 14.31
N TYR A 132 11.22 13.53 15.47
CA TYR A 132 11.40 14.23 16.74
C TYR A 132 12.82 14.74 16.85
N ALA A 133 12.97 15.97 17.35
CA ALA A 133 14.26 16.50 17.76
C ALA A 133 14.84 15.58 18.85
N GLN A 134 16.09 15.18 18.68
CA GLN A 134 16.80 14.48 19.75
C GLN A 134 17.13 15.50 20.85
N PRO A 135 17.03 15.07 22.12
CA PRO A 135 17.41 15.94 23.24
C PRO A 135 18.88 16.26 23.23
#